data_a5fc9f1269c30abed3cdc58074181a64
#
_entry.id   a5fc9f1269c30abed3cdc58074181a64
#
_cell.length_a   1.000
_cell.length_b   1.000
_cell.length_c   1.000
_cell.angle_alpha   90.00
_cell.angle_beta   90.00
_cell.angle_gamma   90.00
#
_symmetry.space_group_name_H-M   'P 1'
#
loop_
_entity.id
_entity.type
_entity.pdbx_description
1 polymer ?
#
loop_
_entity_poly.entity_id
_entity_poly.type
_entity_poly.pdbx_seq_one_letter_code
_entity_poly.pdbx_strand_id
1 'polypeptide(L)'
;MLERHAPAVEGASIDEWYLDLGGTEALYRNESLADTAMRIRRDVIREAGLSVSFGGGTSKLIAKLAVEQAKPRPGNLATGVHVVPAGGEDGFLHGIKLAEIPLIGPRFQERLGRLGMRTVPDVLQYDEATLAQWLGKREAAWLCDRVRGIDGGHVESHLGAKSISRDETFPTDIDDDDELGRELLALLTRAAADLRGDGMAARTVRVKIRDWDFRTRQASRTLDHPVIADRILLTVAQTLLRRLRAARRVPARLLGVALSSLATDSTADQLTLFEALDNRLVETDRDRTVARVVDRVRARFGDKGILPGGLV
;
A
#
# COMPACT_ATOMS: atom_id res chain seq x y z
N MET A 1 15.61 -11.57 -8.49
CA MET A 1 16.53 -11.00 -9.49
C MET A 1 17.23 -9.75 -8.95
N LEU A 2 16.50 -8.69 -8.56
CA LEU A 2 17.09 -7.44 -8.06
C LEU A 2 17.97 -7.63 -6.82
N GLU A 3 17.62 -8.51 -5.92
CA GLU A 3 18.37 -8.84 -4.69
C GLU A 3 19.81 -9.34 -4.93
N ARG A 4 20.15 -9.71 -6.17
CA ARG A 4 21.55 -10.02 -6.54
C ARG A 4 22.42 -8.78 -6.76
N HIS A 5 21.78 -7.62 -6.90
CA HIS A 5 22.44 -6.37 -7.26
C HIS A 5 22.52 -5.38 -6.10
N ALA A 6 21.73 -5.56 -5.05
CA ALA A 6 21.69 -4.65 -3.90
C ALA A 6 21.47 -5.41 -2.59
N PRO A 7 22.12 -4.97 -1.50
CA PRO A 7 21.94 -5.55 -0.16
C PRO A 7 20.51 -5.37 0.37
N ALA A 8 19.84 -4.29 0.00
CA ALA A 8 18.46 -4.03 0.36
C ALA A 8 17.63 -3.68 -0.88
N VAL A 9 16.49 -4.37 -1.02
CA VAL A 9 15.51 -4.18 -2.09
C VAL A 9 14.14 -4.06 -1.47
N GLU A 10 13.48 -2.92 -1.67
CA GLU A 10 12.12 -2.65 -1.18
C GLU A 10 11.15 -2.62 -2.36
N GLY A 11 10.12 -3.46 -2.33
CA GLY A 11 8.99 -3.37 -3.25
C GLY A 11 8.04 -2.26 -2.82
N ALA A 12 7.99 -1.16 -3.58
CA ALA A 12 7.07 -0.06 -3.32
C ALA A 12 5.69 -0.29 -3.96
N SER A 13 5.64 -0.99 -5.10
CA SER A 13 4.40 -1.43 -5.76
C SER A 13 4.65 -2.67 -6.61
N ILE A 14 3.66 -3.10 -7.38
CA ILE A 14 3.77 -4.24 -8.31
C ILE A 14 4.80 -4.00 -9.41
N ASP A 15 5.11 -2.75 -9.73
CA ASP A 15 5.96 -2.32 -10.84
C ASP A 15 7.10 -1.37 -10.42
N GLU A 16 7.31 -1.18 -9.12
CA GLU A 16 8.28 -0.22 -8.60
C GLU A 16 9.05 -0.78 -7.40
N TRP A 17 10.38 -0.64 -7.45
CA TRP A 17 11.30 -1.07 -6.39
C TRP A 17 12.34 0.00 -6.10
N TYR A 18 12.73 0.10 -4.83
CA TYR A 18 13.93 0.83 -4.41
C TYR A 18 15.05 -0.14 -4.10
N LEU A 19 16.26 0.22 -4.51
CA LEU A 19 17.49 -0.52 -4.25
C LEU A 19 18.44 0.40 -3.46
N ASP A 20 18.97 -0.08 -2.35
CA ASP A 20 20.07 0.58 -1.66
C ASP A 20 21.39 -0.06 -2.11
N LEU A 21 22.22 0.74 -2.72
CA LEU A 21 23.54 0.34 -3.20
C LEU A 21 24.68 0.87 -2.31
N GLY A 22 24.34 1.51 -1.18
CA GLY A 22 25.34 2.02 -0.22
C GLY A 22 26.26 0.89 0.29
N GLY A 23 27.56 1.16 0.31
CA GLY A 23 28.57 0.18 0.73
C GLY A 23 28.90 -0.92 -0.26
N THR A 24 28.36 -0.85 -1.49
CA THR A 24 28.66 -1.85 -2.55
C THR A 24 29.69 -1.39 -3.56
N GLU A 25 30.24 -0.20 -3.42
CA GLU A 25 31.14 0.45 -4.38
C GLU A 25 32.36 -0.42 -4.74
N ALA A 26 32.99 -1.02 -3.73
CA ALA A 26 34.12 -1.91 -3.93
C ALA A 26 33.78 -3.19 -4.70
N LEU A 27 32.54 -3.70 -4.54
CA LEU A 27 32.06 -4.90 -5.24
C LEU A 27 31.92 -4.66 -6.73
N TYR A 28 31.58 -3.44 -7.11
CA TYR A 28 31.43 -3.02 -8.51
C TYR A 28 32.64 -2.23 -9.05
N ARG A 29 33.81 -2.44 -8.45
CA ARG A 29 35.08 -1.83 -8.91
C ARG A 29 35.03 -0.30 -8.99
N ASN A 30 34.27 0.33 -8.06
CA ASN A 30 33.99 1.76 -8.04
C ASN A 30 33.35 2.30 -9.34
N GLU A 31 32.52 1.49 -10.00
CA GLU A 31 31.64 1.99 -11.07
C GLU A 31 30.83 3.18 -10.58
N SER A 32 30.54 4.12 -11.47
CA SER A 32 29.56 5.18 -11.15
C SER A 32 28.17 4.57 -10.90
N LEU A 33 27.36 5.24 -10.08
CA LEU A 33 25.96 4.82 -9.87
C LEU A 33 25.19 4.73 -11.20
N ALA A 34 25.49 5.60 -12.15
CA ALA A 34 24.90 5.58 -13.49
C ALA A 34 25.26 4.31 -14.26
N ASP A 35 26.53 3.91 -14.26
CA ASP A 35 27.00 2.68 -14.92
C ASP A 35 26.41 1.44 -14.26
N THR A 36 26.38 1.41 -12.93
CA THR A 36 25.73 0.35 -12.15
C THR A 36 24.25 0.23 -12.49
N ALA A 37 23.51 1.33 -12.52
CA ALA A 37 22.09 1.35 -12.90
C ALA A 37 21.87 0.88 -14.35
N MET A 38 22.76 1.30 -15.27
CA MET A 38 22.71 0.86 -16.67
C MET A 38 22.98 -0.64 -16.81
N ARG A 39 23.91 -1.18 -16.02
CA ARG A 39 24.20 -2.61 -15.98
C ARG A 39 23.02 -3.41 -15.44
N ILE A 40 22.42 -2.99 -14.31
CA ILE A 40 21.25 -3.64 -13.75
C ILE A 40 20.08 -3.58 -14.74
N ARG A 41 19.86 -2.43 -15.39
CA ARG A 41 18.82 -2.28 -16.41
C ARG A 41 19.00 -3.29 -17.56
N ARG A 42 20.21 -3.47 -18.06
CA ARG A 42 20.50 -4.48 -19.12
C ARG A 42 20.20 -5.89 -18.66
N ASP A 43 20.52 -6.22 -17.41
CA ASP A 43 20.23 -7.53 -16.84
C ASP A 43 18.73 -7.77 -16.71
N VAL A 44 17.94 -6.77 -16.25
CA VAL A 44 16.47 -6.87 -16.18
C VAL A 44 15.87 -7.10 -17.56
N ILE A 45 16.28 -6.33 -18.56
CA ILE A 45 15.78 -6.48 -19.94
C ILE A 45 16.13 -7.87 -20.49
N ARG A 46 17.35 -8.33 -20.28
CA ARG A 46 17.83 -9.63 -20.77
C ARG A 46 17.10 -10.81 -20.12
N GLU A 47 16.88 -10.76 -18.80
CA GLU A 47 16.36 -11.91 -18.03
C GLU A 47 14.85 -11.92 -17.92
N ALA A 48 14.22 -10.75 -17.79
CA ALA A 48 12.77 -10.64 -17.62
C ALA A 48 12.03 -10.19 -18.89
N GLY A 49 12.73 -9.70 -19.91
CA GLY A 49 12.11 -9.14 -21.12
C GLY A 49 11.36 -7.83 -20.88
N LEU A 50 11.53 -7.20 -19.72
CA LEU A 50 10.80 -6.00 -19.32
C LEU A 50 11.65 -4.75 -19.53
N SER A 51 11.08 -3.74 -20.18
CA SER A 51 11.72 -2.41 -20.26
C SER A 51 11.46 -1.65 -18.96
N VAL A 52 12.54 -1.24 -18.28
CA VAL A 52 12.50 -0.52 -17.01
C VAL A 52 13.30 0.78 -17.11
N SER A 53 12.98 1.74 -16.26
CA SER A 53 13.75 2.98 -16.09
C SER A 53 14.29 3.06 -14.66
N PHE A 54 15.50 3.62 -14.51
CA PHE A 54 16.17 3.80 -13.24
C PHE A 54 16.39 5.28 -12.94
N GLY A 55 15.98 5.70 -11.75
CA GLY A 55 16.37 6.95 -11.13
C GLY A 55 17.34 6.69 -10.00
N GLY A 56 18.42 7.46 -9.91
CA GLY A 56 19.39 7.36 -8.83
C GLY A 56 19.60 8.68 -8.12
N GLY A 57 19.97 8.63 -6.84
CA GLY A 57 20.25 9.80 -6.02
C GLY A 57 20.55 9.42 -4.58
N THR A 58 20.79 10.41 -3.75
CA THR A 58 21.18 10.25 -2.35
C THR A 58 20.01 9.89 -1.41
N SER A 59 18.77 9.94 -1.90
CA SER A 59 17.57 9.56 -1.16
C SER A 59 16.52 8.92 -2.05
N LYS A 60 15.56 8.21 -1.45
CA LYS A 60 14.39 7.64 -2.17
C LYS A 60 13.61 8.74 -2.91
N LEU A 61 13.49 9.92 -2.32
CA LEU A 61 12.84 11.06 -2.95
C LEU A 61 13.54 11.49 -4.23
N ILE A 62 14.85 11.70 -4.18
CA ILE A 62 15.64 12.11 -5.35
C ILE A 62 15.59 11.03 -6.42
N ALA A 63 15.76 9.76 -6.05
CA ALA A 63 15.68 8.65 -7.00
C ALA A 63 14.29 8.57 -7.67
N LYS A 64 13.20 8.78 -6.91
CA LYS A 64 11.82 8.80 -7.42
C LYS A 64 11.56 9.95 -8.40
N LEU A 65 12.12 11.12 -8.15
CA LEU A 65 12.01 12.26 -9.05
C LEU A 65 12.90 12.05 -10.31
N ALA A 66 14.09 11.51 -10.13
CA ALA A 66 15.04 11.25 -11.22
C ALA A 66 14.50 10.23 -12.22
N VAL A 67 13.77 9.20 -11.78
CA VAL A 67 13.23 8.17 -12.70
C VAL A 67 12.27 8.76 -13.73
N GLU A 68 11.55 9.85 -13.42
CA GLU A 68 10.67 10.50 -14.38
C GLU A 68 11.43 11.12 -15.56
N GLN A 69 12.65 11.60 -15.31
CA GLN A 69 13.54 12.10 -16.36
C GLN A 69 14.25 10.97 -17.13
N ALA A 70 14.40 9.80 -16.50
CA ALA A 70 14.95 8.61 -17.13
C ALA A 70 14.01 7.96 -18.16
N LYS A 71 12.69 8.18 -18.04
CA LYS A 71 11.69 7.53 -18.91
C LYS A 71 11.80 8.00 -20.35
N PRO A 72 12.03 7.09 -21.31
CA PRO A 72 11.99 7.44 -22.73
C PRO A 72 10.61 7.93 -23.14
N ARG A 73 10.54 9.10 -23.78
CA ARG A 73 9.31 9.71 -24.30
C ARG A 73 9.57 10.21 -25.71
N PRO A 74 8.56 10.29 -26.57
CA PRO A 74 8.71 10.92 -27.88
C PRO A 74 9.30 12.34 -27.74
N GLY A 75 10.42 12.58 -28.42
CA GLY A 75 11.11 13.89 -28.42
C GLY A 75 12.14 14.10 -27.31
N ASN A 76 12.39 13.12 -26.42
CA ASN A 76 13.52 13.18 -25.48
C ASN A 76 14.63 12.17 -25.84
N LEU A 77 15.85 12.44 -25.34
CA LEU A 77 17.01 11.57 -25.52
C LEU A 77 17.28 10.68 -24.28
N ALA A 78 16.25 10.41 -23.49
CA ALA A 78 16.40 9.65 -22.25
C ALA A 78 16.82 8.20 -22.54
N THR A 79 17.86 7.75 -21.84
CA THR A 79 18.47 6.41 -22.02
C THR A 79 17.82 5.32 -21.18
N GLY A 80 16.83 5.69 -20.35
CA GLY A 80 16.25 4.81 -19.35
C GLY A 80 16.98 4.83 -18.00
N VAL A 81 18.00 5.68 -17.86
CA VAL A 81 18.71 5.90 -16.58
C VAL A 81 18.96 7.40 -16.39
N HIS A 82 18.66 7.92 -15.20
CA HIS A 82 19.01 9.27 -14.78
C HIS A 82 19.47 9.25 -13.33
N VAL A 83 20.68 9.75 -13.07
CA VAL A 83 21.26 9.78 -11.73
C VAL A 83 21.60 11.22 -11.36
N VAL A 84 21.12 11.64 -10.19
CA VAL A 84 21.48 12.91 -9.56
C VAL A 84 22.68 12.64 -8.64
N PRO A 85 23.85 13.20 -8.93
CA PRO A 85 25.04 13.00 -8.09
C PRO A 85 24.87 13.69 -6.73
N ALA A 86 25.58 13.21 -5.72
CA ALA A 86 25.66 13.86 -4.43
C ALA A 86 26.15 15.31 -4.59
N GLY A 87 25.43 16.26 -3.95
CA GLY A 87 25.68 17.70 -4.09
C GLY A 87 25.02 18.34 -5.32
N GLY A 88 24.37 17.55 -6.20
CA GLY A 88 23.60 18.04 -7.35
C GLY A 88 22.10 18.20 -7.09
N GLU A 89 21.64 17.85 -5.89
CA GLU A 89 20.22 17.82 -5.53
C GLU A 89 19.53 19.17 -5.66
N ASP A 90 20.17 20.24 -5.18
CA ASP A 90 19.61 21.60 -5.24
C ASP A 90 19.35 22.04 -6.68
N GLY A 91 20.35 21.87 -7.57
CA GLY A 91 20.21 22.19 -8.98
C GLY A 91 19.12 21.39 -9.67
N PHE A 92 19.02 20.11 -9.34
CA PHE A 92 17.98 19.21 -9.84
C PHE A 92 16.59 19.63 -9.37
N LEU A 93 16.43 19.89 -8.08
CA LEU A 93 15.15 20.24 -7.46
C LEU A 93 14.62 21.60 -7.93
N HIS A 94 15.50 22.56 -8.26
CA HIS A 94 15.07 23.86 -8.81
C HIS A 94 14.24 23.74 -10.11
N GLY A 95 14.44 22.65 -10.87
CA GLY A 95 13.66 22.37 -12.08
C GLY A 95 12.35 21.62 -11.83
N ILE A 96 12.07 21.18 -10.58
CA ILE A 96 10.94 20.34 -10.26
C ILE A 96 9.72 21.18 -9.84
N LYS A 97 8.55 20.83 -10.36
CA LYS A 97 7.27 21.40 -9.90
C LYS A 97 6.82 20.69 -8.62
N LEU A 98 6.17 21.43 -7.72
CA LEU A 98 5.63 20.84 -6.49
C LEU A 98 4.66 19.69 -6.76
N ALA A 99 3.95 19.71 -7.88
CA ALA A 99 3.06 18.64 -8.32
C ALA A 99 3.77 17.30 -8.62
N GLU A 100 5.08 17.34 -8.90
CA GLU A 100 5.89 16.16 -9.20
C GLU A 100 6.45 15.51 -7.93
N ILE A 101 6.49 16.25 -6.81
CA ILE A 101 6.97 15.74 -5.53
C ILE A 101 5.96 14.71 -4.98
N PRO A 102 6.40 13.50 -4.67
CA PRO A 102 5.55 12.47 -4.09
C PRO A 102 4.82 12.98 -2.84
N LEU A 103 3.56 12.56 -2.67
CA LEU A 103 2.66 12.95 -1.57
C LEU A 103 2.12 14.39 -1.63
N ILE A 104 2.51 15.22 -2.58
CA ILE A 104 1.82 16.49 -2.87
C ILE A 104 0.64 16.20 -3.81
N GLY A 105 -0.46 15.73 -3.21
CA GLY A 105 -1.70 15.43 -3.95
C GLY A 105 -2.49 16.69 -4.37
N PRO A 106 -3.55 16.53 -5.22
CA PRO A 106 -4.27 17.66 -5.82
C PRO A 106 -4.77 18.72 -4.82
N ARG A 107 -5.28 18.30 -3.66
CA ARG A 107 -5.77 19.25 -2.63
C ARG A 107 -4.64 20.07 -2.03
N PHE A 108 -3.47 19.47 -1.83
CA PHE A 108 -2.32 20.19 -1.31
C PHE A 108 -1.72 21.11 -2.37
N GLN A 109 -1.67 20.68 -3.63
CA GLN A 109 -1.29 21.51 -4.77
C GLN A 109 -2.20 22.75 -4.88
N GLU A 110 -3.51 22.58 -4.76
CA GLU A 110 -4.47 23.71 -4.79
C GLU A 110 -4.21 24.70 -3.64
N ARG A 111 -3.96 24.18 -2.42
CA ARG A 111 -3.67 25.02 -1.25
C ARG A 111 -2.36 25.79 -1.43
N LEU A 112 -1.29 25.14 -1.91
CA LEU A 112 -0.02 25.79 -2.22
C LEU A 112 -0.18 26.81 -3.35
N GLY A 113 -0.95 26.49 -4.38
CA GLY A 113 -1.24 27.39 -5.50
C GLY A 113 -1.97 28.68 -5.09
N ARG A 114 -2.85 28.63 -4.08
CA ARG A 114 -3.51 29.82 -3.50
C ARG A 114 -2.52 30.73 -2.77
N LEU A 115 -1.40 30.17 -2.31
CA LEU A 115 -0.29 30.91 -1.69
C LEU A 115 0.78 31.35 -2.71
N GLY A 116 0.53 31.12 -4.01
CA GLY A 116 1.46 31.46 -5.09
C GLY A 116 2.60 30.46 -5.30
N MET A 117 2.62 29.31 -4.56
CA MET A 117 3.69 28.32 -4.62
C MET A 117 3.34 27.21 -5.60
N ARG A 118 4.14 27.02 -6.65
CA ARG A 118 3.98 26.00 -7.70
C ARG A 118 5.27 25.20 -7.97
N THR A 119 6.41 25.78 -7.65
CA THR A 119 7.74 25.23 -7.89
C THR A 119 8.53 25.17 -6.59
N VAL A 120 9.62 24.40 -6.58
CA VAL A 120 10.54 24.33 -5.44
C VAL A 120 11.11 25.71 -5.07
N PRO A 121 11.58 26.53 -6.03
CA PRO A 121 12.03 27.89 -5.72
C PRO A 121 10.97 28.78 -5.05
N ASP A 122 9.69 28.60 -5.38
CA ASP A 122 8.63 29.40 -4.73
C ASP A 122 8.54 29.12 -3.22
N VAL A 123 8.77 27.89 -2.81
CA VAL A 123 8.75 27.49 -1.39
C VAL A 123 10.00 27.98 -0.67
N LEU A 124 11.16 27.86 -1.33
CA LEU A 124 12.46 28.21 -0.75
C LEU A 124 12.61 29.70 -0.41
N GLN A 125 11.71 30.58 -0.91
CA GLN A 125 11.67 32.00 -0.56
C GLN A 125 11.20 32.25 0.88
N TYR A 126 10.57 31.26 1.51
CA TYR A 126 9.98 31.39 2.85
C TYR A 126 10.72 30.52 3.84
N ASP A 127 10.84 31.00 5.06
CA ASP A 127 11.33 30.20 6.18
C ASP A 127 10.22 29.25 6.69
N GLU A 128 10.63 28.26 7.46
CA GLU A 128 9.72 27.27 8.03
C GLU A 128 8.67 27.90 8.95
N ALA A 129 9.04 28.97 9.69
CA ALA A 129 8.14 29.66 10.60
C ALA A 129 6.97 30.32 9.86
N THR A 130 7.25 30.97 8.73
CA THR A 130 6.25 31.56 7.85
C THR A 130 5.35 30.47 7.23
N LEU A 131 5.94 29.41 6.69
CA LEU A 131 5.19 28.28 6.15
C LEU A 131 4.31 27.62 7.21
N ALA A 132 4.78 27.53 8.47
CA ALA A 132 4.02 26.94 9.56
C ALA A 132 2.77 27.74 9.94
N GLN A 133 2.78 29.06 9.73
CA GLN A 133 1.59 29.92 9.92
C GLN A 133 0.48 29.60 8.91
N TRP A 134 0.84 29.27 7.67
CA TRP A 134 -0.11 28.99 6.59
C TRP A 134 -0.53 27.53 6.47
N LEU A 135 0.39 26.61 6.73
CA LEU A 135 0.21 25.18 6.49
C LEU A 135 0.03 24.37 7.77
N GLY A 136 0.48 24.93 8.91
CA GLY A 136 0.64 24.19 10.16
C GLY A 136 2.05 23.59 10.29
N LYS A 137 2.54 23.42 11.52
CA LYS A 137 3.92 23.05 11.83
C LYS A 137 4.39 21.76 11.13
N ARG A 138 3.56 20.71 11.15
CA ARG A 138 3.90 19.40 10.58
C ARG A 138 4.06 19.44 9.06
N GLU A 139 3.10 20.08 8.37
CA GLU A 139 3.15 20.15 6.91
C GLU A 139 4.25 21.07 6.41
N ALA A 140 4.52 22.18 7.14
CA ALA A 140 5.61 23.10 6.81
C ALA A 140 6.98 22.43 6.94
N ALA A 141 7.29 21.79 8.07
CA ALA A 141 8.53 21.06 8.27
C ALA A 141 8.71 19.98 7.19
N TRP A 142 7.66 19.18 6.94
CA TRP A 142 7.69 18.16 5.90
C TRP A 142 7.96 18.75 4.50
N LEU A 143 7.31 19.86 4.13
CA LEU A 143 7.51 20.52 2.85
C LEU A 143 8.93 21.10 2.72
N CYS A 144 9.44 21.72 3.79
CA CYS A 144 10.81 22.24 3.85
C CYS A 144 11.86 21.16 3.60
N ASP A 145 11.66 19.97 4.18
CA ASP A 145 12.55 18.83 3.95
C ASP A 145 12.45 18.38 2.49
N ARG A 146 11.24 18.20 1.95
CA ARG A 146 11.02 17.71 0.59
C ARG A 146 11.62 18.61 -0.49
N VAL A 147 11.48 19.93 -0.37
CA VAL A 147 12.05 20.87 -1.34
C VAL A 147 13.57 20.99 -1.26
N ARG A 148 14.20 20.45 -0.21
CA ARG A 148 15.65 20.34 -0.05
C ARG A 148 16.19 18.94 -0.35
N GLY A 149 15.32 18.02 -0.82
CA GLY A 149 15.72 16.65 -1.12
C GLY A 149 15.91 15.76 0.11
N ILE A 150 15.56 16.26 1.29
CA ILE A 150 15.71 15.52 2.56
C ILE A 150 14.57 14.50 2.68
N ASP A 151 14.96 13.24 2.78
CA ASP A 151 14.06 12.11 2.98
C ASP A 151 14.67 11.13 3.98
N GLY A 152 14.08 11.04 5.17
CA GLY A 152 14.52 10.11 6.21
C GLY A 152 14.12 8.64 5.97
N GLY A 153 13.49 8.32 4.84
CA GLY A 153 13.08 6.96 4.51
C GLY A 153 14.25 6.10 4.05
N HIS A 154 14.56 5.04 4.80
CA HIS A 154 15.51 4.02 4.36
C HIS A 154 14.84 3.02 3.42
N VAL A 155 15.66 2.28 2.62
CA VAL A 155 15.19 1.13 1.84
C VAL A 155 15.06 -0.05 2.80
N GLU A 156 13.84 -0.58 2.94
CA GLU A 156 13.54 -1.68 3.85
C GLU A 156 13.12 -2.93 3.06
N SER A 157 13.93 -3.97 3.12
CA SER A 157 13.75 -5.19 2.32
C SER A 157 12.49 -5.99 2.64
N HIS A 158 11.89 -5.82 3.81
CA HIS A 158 10.74 -6.62 4.26
C HIS A 158 9.80 -5.77 5.12
N LEU A 159 9.00 -4.94 4.50
CA LEU A 159 7.82 -4.40 5.17
C LEU A 159 6.71 -5.46 5.10
N GLY A 160 6.49 -6.18 6.19
CA GLY A 160 5.32 -7.06 6.30
C GLY A 160 4.02 -6.30 6.01
N ALA A 161 3.05 -6.95 5.40
CA ALA A 161 1.76 -6.35 5.14
C ALA A 161 1.14 -5.83 6.45
N LYS A 162 0.71 -4.57 6.49
CA LYS A 162 0.01 -3.97 7.64
C LYS A 162 -1.48 -4.30 7.64
N SER A 163 -2.02 -4.61 6.47
CA SER A 163 -3.41 -4.99 6.28
C SER A 163 -3.59 -5.72 4.94
N ILE A 164 -4.61 -6.56 4.88
CA ILE A 164 -5.08 -7.22 3.65
C ILE A 164 -6.48 -6.70 3.39
N SER A 165 -6.75 -6.20 2.18
CA SER A 165 -8.05 -5.65 1.84
C SER A 165 -8.51 -6.05 0.44
N ARG A 166 -9.82 -6.14 0.29
CA ARG A 166 -10.51 -6.35 -0.99
C ARG A 166 -11.64 -5.36 -1.10
N ASP A 167 -11.65 -4.62 -2.19
CA ASP A 167 -12.70 -3.66 -2.54
C ASP A 167 -13.28 -4.03 -3.90
N GLU A 168 -14.60 -3.87 -4.07
CA GLU A 168 -15.29 -4.03 -5.34
C GLU A 168 -16.11 -2.78 -5.64
N THR A 169 -15.93 -2.23 -6.83
CA THR A 169 -16.78 -1.17 -7.37
C THR A 169 -17.80 -1.81 -8.31
N PHE A 170 -19.06 -1.69 -7.98
CA PHE A 170 -20.12 -2.34 -8.73
C PHE A 170 -20.40 -1.63 -10.06
N PRO A 171 -20.70 -2.36 -11.13
CA PRO A 171 -21.12 -1.77 -12.41
C PRO A 171 -22.45 -1.03 -12.29
N THR A 172 -23.35 -1.52 -11.42
CA THR A 172 -24.63 -0.90 -11.05
C THR A 172 -24.72 -0.82 -9.54
N ASP A 173 -25.15 0.32 -9.03
CA ASP A 173 -25.24 0.55 -7.57
C ASP A 173 -26.24 -0.43 -6.93
N ILE A 174 -25.89 -1.09 -5.83
CA ILE A 174 -26.67 -2.13 -5.13
C ILE A 174 -27.40 -1.52 -3.95
N ASP A 175 -28.74 -1.69 -3.85
CA ASP A 175 -29.54 -1.28 -2.70
C ASP A 175 -30.08 -2.48 -1.88
N ASP A 176 -30.04 -3.67 -2.44
CA ASP A 176 -30.46 -4.90 -1.78
C ASP A 176 -29.43 -5.35 -0.73
N ASP A 177 -29.88 -5.54 0.51
CA ASP A 177 -29.03 -5.91 1.64
C ASP A 177 -28.54 -7.36 1.56
N ASP A 178 -29.31 -8.27 0.95
CA ASP A 178 -28.92 -9.67 0.76
C ASP A 178 -27.88 -9.79 -0.34
N GLU A 179 -27.99 -9.00 -1.40
CA GLU A 179 -26.98 -8.90 -2.46
C GLU A 179 -25.67 -8.32 -1.91
N LEU A 180 -25.72 -7.23 -1.14
CA LEU A 180 -24.55 -6.69 -0.46
C LEU A 180 -23.93 -7.70 0.54
N GLY A 181 -24.77 -8.54 1.17
CA GLY A 181 -24.29 -9.63 2.03
C GLY A 181 -23.53 -10.70 1.28
N ARG A 182 -23.97 -11.06 0.06
CA ARG A 182 -23.26 -12.01 -0.82
C ARG A 182 -21.94 -11.42 -1.32
N GLU A 183 -21.93 -10.17 -1.73
CA GLU A 183 -20.70 -9.49 -2.14
C GLU A 183 -19.68 -9.39 -0.98
N LEU A 184 -20.14 -9.05 0.24
CA LEU A 184 -19.29 -9.04 1.42
C LEU A 184 -18.68 -10.42 1.69
N LEU A 185 -19.47 -11.49 1.58
CA LEU A 185 -18.99 -12.87 1.74
C LEU A 185 -17.90 -13.19 0.72
N ALA A 186 -18.11 -12.83 -0.55
CA ALA A 186 -17.14 -13.07 -1.61
C ALA A 186 -15.83 -12.31 -1.36
N LEU A 187 -15.90 -11.04 -0.98
CA LEU A 187 -14.74 -10.20 -0.68
C LEU A 187 -13.96 -10.73 0.53
N LEU A 188 -14.68 -11.07 1.61
CA LEU A 188 -14.09 -11.57 2.83
C LEU A 188 -13.39 -12.91 2.62
N THR A 189 -14.04 -13.83 1.88
CA THR A 189 -13.46 -15.14 1.59
C THR A 189 -12.12 -15.03 0.86
N ARG A 190 -12.01 -14.11 -0.10
CA ARG A 190 -10.74 -13.82 -0.78
C ARG A 190 -9.71 -13.21 0.15
N ALA A 191 -10.09 -12.20 0.95
CA ALA A 191 -9.18 -11.55 1.89
C ALA A 191 -8.68 -12.51 2.99
N ALA A 192 -9.53 -13.42 3.46
CA ALA A 192 -9.16 -14.40 4.48
C ALA A 192 -8.25 -15.51 3.91
N ALA A 193 -8.43 -15.90 2.65
CA ALA A 193 -7.53 -16.83 1.98
C ALA A 193 -6.12 -16.22 1.82
N ASP A 194 -6.03 -14.95 1.38
CA ASP A 194 -4.75 -14.24 1.31
C ASP A 194 -4.08 -14.14 2.70
N LEU A 195 -4.86 -13.79 3.73
CA LEU A 195 -4.37 -13.70 5.11
C LEU A 195 -3.68 -15.01 5.56
N ARG A 196 -4.33 -16.13 5.30
CA ARG A 196 -3.79 -17.47 5.63
C ARG A 196 -2.64 -17.87 4.71
N GLY A 197 -2.70 -17.48 3.42
CA GLY A 197 -1.61 -17.68 2.46
C GLY A 197 -0.31 -17.02 2.89
N ASP A 198 -0.41 -15.83 3.51
CA ASP A 198 0.73 -15.11 4.08
C ASP A 198 1.13 -15.60 5.48
N GLY A 199 0.48 -16.66 6.02
CA GLY A 199 0.73 -17.18 7.36
C GLY A 199 0.37 -16.19 8.47
N MET A 200 -0.62 -15.33 8.23
CA MET A 200 -1.02 -14.27 9.15
C MET A 200 -2.43 -14.52 9.73
N ALA A 201 -2.68 -13.90 10.88
CA ALA A 201 -3.98 -13.81 11.53
C ALA A 201 -4.33 -12.33 11.77
N ALA A 202 -5.61 -11.98 11.80
CA ALA A 202 -6.05 -10.59 11.93
C ALA A 202 -6.87 -10.38 13.21
N ARG A 203 -6.67 -9.24 13.89
CA ARG A 203 -7.49 -8.82 15.03
C ARG A 203 -8.57 -7.82 14.64
N THR A 204 -8.37 -7.01 13.61
CA THR A 204 -9.29 -5.93 13.25
C THR A 204 -9.93 -6.21 11.91
N VAL A 205 -11.27 -6.25 11.90
CA VAL A 205 -12.09 -6.29 10.70
C VAL A 205 -12.67 -4.90 10.46
N ARG A 206 -12.57 -4.40 9.25
CA ARG A 206 -13.18 -3.15 8.80
C ARG A 206 -14.03 -3.41 7.58
N VAL A 207 -15.21 -2.80 7.55
CA VAL A 207 -16.09 -2.74 6.38
C VAL A 207 -16.18 -1.30 5.91
N LYS A 208 -16.06 -1.09 4.62
CA LYS A 208 -16.18 0.19 3.94
C LYS A 208 -17.31 0.10 2.93
N ILE A 209 -18.17 1.10 2.89
CA ILE A 209 -19.20 1.27 1.88
C ILE A 209 -19.06 2.66 1.26
N ARG A 210 -19.13 2.75 -0.06
CA ARG A 210 -19.26 4.02 -0.75
C ARG A 210 -20.63 4.11 -1.36
N ASP A 211 -21.35 5.14 -1.02
CA ASP A 211 -22.69 5.39 -1.50
C ASP A 211 -22.66 5.90 -2.96
N TRP A 212 -23.80 5.90 -3.64
CA TRP A 212 -23.96 6.38 -5.01
C TRP A 212 -23.49 7.83 -5.21
N ASP A 213 -23.60 8.68 -4.17
CA ASP A 213 -23.14 10.07 -4.14
C ASP A 213 -21.65 10.22 -3.78
N PHE A 214 -20.86 9.14 -3.87
CA PHE A 214 -19.43 9.04 -3.53
C PHE A 214 -19.09 9.27 -2.05
N ARG A 215 -20.08 9.40 -1.16
CA ARG A 215 -19.84 9.47 0.27
C ARG A 215 -19.35 8.12 0.78
N THR A 216 -18.14 8.10 1.35
CA THR A 216 -17.56 6.87 1.91
C THR A 216 -17.78 6.82 3.41
N ARG A 217 -18.29 5.69 3.88
CA ARG A 217 -18.51 5.38 5.30
C ARG A 217 -17.79 4.08 5.63
N GLN A 218 -17.30 3.97 6.85
CA GLN A 218 -16.62 2.76 7.31
C GLN A 218 -16.89 2.51 8.78
N ALA A 219 -16.85 1.24 9.15
CA ALA A 219 -16.92 0.78 10.55
C ALA A 219 -15.89 -0.32 10.76
N SER A 220 -15.35 -0.42 11.95
CA SER A 220 -14.38 -1.46 12.30
C SER A 220 -14.66 -2.03 13.69
N ARG A 221 -14.22 -3.28 13.90
CA ARG A 221 -14.19 -3.95 15.21
C ARG A 221 -12.85 -4.64 15.37
N THR A 222 -12.22 -4.43 16.51
CA THR A 222 -11.03 -5.15 16.93
C THR A 222 -11.44 -6.26 17.87
N LEU A 223 -10.96 -7.47 17.63
CA LEU A 223 -11.16 -8.67 18.44
C LEU A 223 -10.10 -8.75 19.54
N ASP A 224 -10.36 -9.51 20.57
CA ASP A 224 -9.42 -9.71 21.67
C ASP A 224 -8.20 -10.52 21.22
N HIS A 225 -8.39 -11.49 20.33
CA HIS A 225 -7.35 -12.36 19.77
C HIS A 225 -7.32 -12.31 18.24
N PRO A 226 -6.14 -12.55 17.61
CA PRO A 226 -6.04 -12.71 16.17
C PRO A 226 -6.79 -13.98 15.71
N VAL A 227 -7.50 -13.91 14.59
CA VAL A 227 -8.29 -15.02 14.04
C VAL A 227 -7.99 -15.20 12.55
N ILE A 228 -8.17 -16.45 12.06
CA ILE A 228 -8.01 -16.82 10.65
C ILE A 228 -9.31 -17.37 10.04
N ALA A 229 -10.30 -17.73 10.86
CA ALA A 229 -11.49 -18.45 10.43
C ALA A 229 -12.52 -17.50 9.78
N ASP A 230 -12.94 -17.88 8.57
CA ASP A 230 -13.95 -17.14 7.80
C ASP A 230 -15.23 -16.91 8.59
N ARG A 231 -15.66 -17.88 9.40
CA ARG A 231 -16.88 -17.78 10.24
C ARG A 231 -16.87 -16.59 11.17
N ILE A 232 -15.77 -16.38 11.89
CA ILE A 232 -15.63 -15.29 12.86
C ILE A 232 -15.54 -13.96 12.14
N LEU A 233 -14.64 -13.88 11.14
CA LEU A 233 -14.43 -12.69 10.34
C LEU A 233 -15.73 -12.24 9.66
N LEU A 234 -16.52 -13.18 9.11
CA LEU A 234 -17.79 -12.92 8.44
C LEU A 234 -18.85 -12.42 9.43
N THR A 235 -18.97 -13.04 10.60
CA THR A 235 -19.92 -12.62 11.63
C THR A 235 -19.69 -11.16 12.03
N VAL A 236 -18.42 -10.78 12.20
CA VAL A 236 -18.04 -9.39 12.50
C VAL A 236 -18.35 -8.48 11.31
N ALA A 237 -17.93 -8.84 10.10
CA ALA A 237 -18.13 -8.03 8.90
C ALA A 237 -19.60 -7.78 8.60
N GLN A 238 -20.46 -8.80 8.71
CA GLN A 238 -21.92 -8.67 8.53
C GLN A 238 -22.55 -7.73 9.57
N THR A 239 -22.08 -7.80 10.82
CA THR A 239 -22.56 -6.88 11.87
C THR A 239 -22.20 -5.43 11.56
N LEU A 240 -20.98 -5.21 11.05
CA LEU A 240 -20.51 -3.88 10.63
C LEU A 240 -21.27 -3.37 9.40
N LEU A 241 -21.54 -4.23 8.41
CA LEU A 241 -22.33 -3.87 7.23
C LEU A 241 -23.75 -3.47 7.63
N ARG A 242 -24.42 -4.27 8.46
CA ARG A 242 -25.77 -3.95 8.99
C ARG A 242 -25.78 -2.60 9.71
N ARG A 243 -24.77 -2.31 10.54
CA ARG A 243 -24.63 -1.01 11.22
C ARG A 243 -24.49 0.15 10.23
N LEU A 244 -23.68 -0.01 9.19
CA LEU A 244 -23.49 1.01 8.14
C LEU A 244 -24.77 1.24 7.33
N ARG A 245 -25.51 0.19 7.00
CA ARG A 245 -26.80 0.25 6.28
C ARG A 245 -27.89 0.87 7.15
N ALA A 246 -27.98 0.51 8.42
CA ALA A 246 -28.93 1.11 9.38
C ALA A 246 -28.70 2.62 9.56
N ALA A 247 -27.44 3.09 9.54
CA ALA A 247 -27.11 4.50 9.65
C ALA A 247 -27.50 5.33 8.41
N ARG A 248 -27.49 4.72 7.22
CA ARG A 248 -27.89 5.35 5.96
C ARG A 248 -28.19 4.27 4.92
N ARG A 249 -29.45 4.11 4.58
CA ARG A 249 -29.92 3.15 3.57
C ARG A 249 -30.09 3.84 2.22
N VAL A 250 -29.07 3.71 1.37
CA VAL A 250 -29.02 4.24 0.00
C VAL A 250 -28.22 3.26 -0.86
N PRO A 251 -28.39 3.26 -2.19
CA PRO A 251 -27.62 2.39 -3.06
C PRO A 251 -26.10 2.52 -2.84
N ALA A 252 -25.42 1.39 -2.81
CA ALA A 252 -23.98 1.29 -2.63
C ALA A 252 -23.28 1.12 -3.98
N ARG A 253 -22.33 2.00 -4.24
CA ARG A 253 -21.44 1.96 -5.42
C ARG A 253 -20.23 1.06 -5.23
N LEU A 254 -19.75 0.93 -3.98
CA LEU A 254 -18.57 0.13 -3.64
C LEU A 254 -18.74 -0.49 -2.27
N LEU A 255 -18.32 -1.71 -2.14
CA LEU A 255 -18.16 -2.40 -0.87
C LEU A 255 -16.70 -2.85 -0.73
N GLY A 256 -16.17 -2.80 0.51
CA GLY A 256 -14.83 -3.26 0.80
C GLY A 256 -14.72 -3.85 2.19
N VAL A 257 -13.79 -4.80 2.33
CA VAL A 257 -13.38 -5.39 3.60
C VAL A 257 -11.88 -5.25 3.77
N ALA A 258 -11.42 -4.95 4.98
CA ALA A 258 -10.01 -4.94 5.32
C ALA A 258 -9.78 -5.68 6.64
N LEU A 259 -8.74 -6.50 6.64
CA LEU A 259 -8.20 -7.24 7.77
C LEU A 259 -6.89 -6.56 8.18
N SER A 260 -6.77 -6.15 9.43
CA SER A 260 -5.60 -5.41 9.94
C SER A 260 -5.26 -5.79 11.38
N SER A 261 -4.25 -5.14 11.95
CA SER A 261 -3.63 -5.58 13.21
C SER A 261 -3.19 -7.02 13.08
N LEU A 262 -2.38 -7.25 12.03
CA LEU A 262 -1.91 -8.58 11.65
C LEU A 262 -0.87 -9.09 12.65
N ALA A 263 -0.93 -10.39 12.92
CA ALA A 263 0.05 -11.13 13.70
C ALA A 263 0.36 -12.44 12.95
N THR A 264 1.54 -13.01 13.18
CA THR A 264 1.87 -14.33 12.64
C THR A 264 0.86 -15.34 13.16
N ASP A 265 0.39 -16.25 12.31
CA ASP A 265 -0.51 -17.35 12.68
C ASP A 265 0.25 -18.38 13.53
N SER A 266 0.51 -18.04 14.80
CA SER A 266 1.11 -18.95 15.77
C SER A 266 0.01 -19.72 16.50
N THR A 267 0.20 -21.04 16.63
CA THR A 267 -0.72 -21.92 17.39
C THR A 267 -0.63 -21.75 18.92
N ALA A 268 0.25 -20.87 19.38
CA ALA A 268 0.54 -20.65 20.80
C ALA A 268 -0.10 -19.36 21.30
N ASP A 269 -1.41 -19.20 21.16
CA ASP A 269 -2.11 -18.18 21.95
C ASP A 269 -2.28 -18.69 23.38
N GLN A 270 -1.69 -17.97 24.32
CA GLN A 270 -1.92 -18.18 25.74
C GLN A 270 -3.42 -17.93 26.02
N LEU A 271 -4.16 -19.01 26.25
CA LEU A 271 -5.57 -18.93 26.64
C LEU A 271 -5.67 -18.05 27.89
N THR A 272 -6.38 -16.93 27.80
CA THR A 272 -6.71 -16.14 28.97
C THR A 272 -7.75 -16.87 29.79
N LEU A 273 -7.52 -16.96 31.10
CA LEU A 273 -8.36 -17.68 32.06
C LEU A 273 -9.81 -17.13 32.16
N PHE A 274 -10.05 -15.95 31.55
CA PHE A 274 -11.35 -15.26 31.50
C PHE A 274 -11.79 -15.14 30.05
N GLU A 275 -12.59 -16.11 29.59
CA GLU A 275 -13.15 -16.09 28.24
C GLU A 275 -14.19 -14.99 28.04
N ALA A 276 -14.18 -14.41 26.85
CA ALA A 276 -15.11 -13.38 26.40
C ALA A 276 -16.58 -13.82 26.54
N LEU A 277 -17.42 -12.90 26.99
CA LEU A 277 -18.87 -13.07 27.19
C LEU A 277 -19.65 -13.39 25.89
N ASP A 278 -19.05 -13.30 24.71
CA ASP A 278 -19.67 -13.62 23.42
C ASP A 278 -19.00 -14.85 22.79
N ASN A 279 -19.50 -16.02 23.13
CA ASN A 279 -19.02 -17.35 22.67
C ASN A 279 -19.09 -17.51 21.12
N ARG A 280 -19.79 -16.61 20.39
CA ARG A 280 -19.90 -16.64 18.91
C ARG A 280 -18.66 -16.14 18.21
N LEU A 281 -17.81 -15.38 18.89
CA LEU A 281 -16.59 -14.78 18.34
C LEU A 281 -15.30 -15.49 18.79
N VAL A 282 -15.43 -16.61 19.50
CA VAL A 282 -14.30 -17.47 19.86
C VAL A 282 -13.98 -18.40 18.71
N GLU A 283 -12.74 -18.37 18.24
CA GLU A 283 -12.22 -19.26 17.21
C GLU A 283 -11.84 -20.60 17.84
N THR A 284 -12.34 -21.69 17.26
CA THR A 284 -12.01 -23.06 17.69
C THR A 284 -10.98 -23.70 16.76
N ASP A 285 -10.27 -24.73 17.22
CA ASP A 285 -9.36 -25.52 16.37
C ASP A 285 -10.07 -26.13 15.16
N ARG A 286 -11.38 -26.46 15.32
CA ARG A 286 -12.20 -26.92 14.20
C ARG A 286 -12.39 -25.81 13.15
N ASP A 287 -12.66 -24.57 13.56
CA ASP A 287 -12.80 -23.45 12.64
C ASP A 287 -11.52 -23.22 11.83
N ARG A 288 -10.37 -23.25 12.51
CA ARG A 288 -9.04 -23.12 11.88
C ARG A 288 -8.77 -24.28 10.90
N THR A 289 -9.09 -25.50 11.30
CA THR A 289 -8.93 -26.68 10.45
C THR A 289 -9.80 -26.60 9.21
N VAL A 290 -11.07 -26.23 9.36
CA VAL A 290 -12.01 -26.07 8.23
C VAL A 290 -11.49 -25.00 7.27
N ALA A 291 -11.08 -23.83 7.74
CA ALA A 291 -10.54 -22.77 6.90
C ALA A 291 -9.35 -23.24 6.06
N ARG A 292 -8.37 -23.91 6.68
CA ARG A 292 -7.19 -24.46 5.99
C ARG A 292 -7.53 -25.59 5.01
N VAL A 293 -8.54 -26.42 5.32
CA VAL A 293 -9.00 -27.48 4.40
C VAL A 293 -9.65 -26.88 3.17
N VAL A 294 -10.50 -25.87 3.34
CA VAL A 294 -11.14 -25.14 2.25
C VAL A 294 -10.09 -24.55 1.30
N ASP A 295 -9.05 -23.90 1.84
CA ASP A 295 -7.97 -23.34 1.02
C ASP A 295 -7.22 -24.43 0.24
N ARG A 296 -6.95 -25.60 0.85
CA ARG A 296 -6.32 -26.74 0.15
C ARG A 296 -7.19 -27.28 -0.99
N VAL A 297 -8.51 -27.34 -0.79
CA VAL A 297 -9.44 -27.75 -1.85
C VAL A 297 -9.40 -26.75 -3.01
N ARG A 298 -9.43 -25.45 -2.71
CA ARG A 298 -9.35 -24.40 -3.73
C ARG A 298 -8.02 -24.42 -4.48
N ALA A 299 -6.92 -24.60 -3.78
CA ALA A 299 -5.59 -24.71 -4.40
C ALA A 299 -5.51 -25.90 -5.39
N ARG A 300 -6.23 -27.00 -5.12
CA ARG A 300 -6.23 -28.20 -5.97
C ARG A 300 -7.25 -28.16 -7.11
N PHE A 301 -8.43 -27.59 -6.88
CA PHE A 301 -9.58 -27.66 -7.79
C PHE A 301 -10.03 -26.28 -8.32
N GLY A 302 -9.28 -25.22 -8.00
CA GLY A 302 -9.62 -23.83 -8.32
C GLY A 302 -10.61 -23.22 -7.33
N ASP A 303 -10.78 -21.89 -7.41
CA ASP A 303 -11.59 -21.11 -6.46
C ASP A 303 -13.06 -21.54 -6.41
N LYS A 304 -13.58 -22.10 -7.51
CA LYS A 304 -14.95 -22.63 -7.61
C LYS A 304 -15.10 -24.07 -7.10
N GLY A 305 -14.01 -24.75 -6.73
CA GLY A 305 -14.03 -26.13 -6.24
C GLY A 305 -14.78 -26.32 -4.93
N ILE A 306 -14.88 -25.27 -4.11
CA ILE A 306 -15.72 -25.21 -2.91
C ILE A 306 -16.13 -23.75 -2.66
N LEU A 307 -17.45 -23.53 -2.58
CA LEU A 307 -18.03 -22.21 -2.34
C LEU A 307 -18.81 -22.22 -1.01
N PRO A 308 -18.83 -21.11 -0.26
CA PRO A 308 -19.80 -20.93 0.81
C PRO A 308 -21.24 -21.03 0.25
N GLY A 309 -22.16 -21.69 0.99
CA GLY A 309 -23.55 -21.88 0.53
C GLY A 309 -24.29 -20.58 0.19
N GLY A 310 -23.89 -19.44 0.72
CA GLY A 310 -24.45 -18.13 0.35
C GLY A 310 -23.94 -17.55 -0.98
N LEU A 311 -23.03 -18.24 -1.67
CA LEU A 311 -22.51 -17.89 -3.00
C LEU A 311 -22.90 -18.88 -4.10
N VAL A 312 -23.76 -19.85 -3.77
CA VAL A 312 -24.30 -20.87 -4.69
C VAL A 312 -25.63 -20.40 -5.26
#